data_5304afd4b13709b3af776d4ebc1b6aeb
#
_entry.id   5304afd4b13709b3af776d4ebc1b6aeb
#
_cell.length_a   1.000
_cell.length_b   1.000
_cell.length_c   1.000
_cell.angle_alpha   90.00
_cell.angle_beta   90.00
_cell.angle_gamma   90.00
#
_symmetry.space_group_name_H-M   'P 1'
#
loop_
_entity.id
_entity.type
_entity.pdbx_description
1 polymer ?
#
loop_
_entity_poly.entity_id
_entity_poly.type
_entity_poly.pdbx_seq_one_letter_code
_entity_poly.pdbx_strand_id
1 'polypeptide(L)'
;MNNEATRTIVKVEGLVKNYVSGEETLHILKGINFSAGQGSAIAVSGQSGSGKSTFLNILGGLENSDEGTVWVNGINISRLGESGLSLYRQKRVGFVFQFHYLLKDFTALENVMLPAYMSGMKKKEAIEKAKGLLSDVRLYERLSHYPSELSGGERQRVAVARSMVNNPDIILADEPTGNLDAQNSAMVAELLFSLPEKWGKTLVVVTHDETVAKRAAVRYNLENGLLVPKEKETRRNPARHFLLPFAIFWAEQKRAAVILGGPPPALP
;
A
#
# COMPACT_ATOMS: atom_id res chain seq x y z
N MET A 1 -5.43 -25.32 -12.60
CA MET A 1 -5.41 -23.99 -11.95
C MET A 1 -4.79 -23.03 -12.96
N ASN A 2 -5.64 -22.26 -13.63
CA ASN A 2 -5.19 -21.32 -14.66
C ASN A 2 -4.36 -20.21 -13.99
N ASN A 3 -3.09 -20.15 -14.35
CA ASN A 3 -2.18 -19.08 -14.00
C ASN A 3 -2.48 -17.89 -14.95
N GLU A 4 -3.63 -17.22 -14.78
CA GLU A 4 -3.86 -15.95 -15.45
C GLU A 4 -2.83 -14.98 -14.90
N ALA A 5 -1.91 -14.56 -15.76
CA ALA A 5 -0.90 -13.56 -15.41
C ALA A 5 -1.64 -12.30 -14.93
N THR A 6 -1.54 -12.00 -13.64
CA THR A 6 -2.21 -10.85 -13.02
C THR A 6 -1.82 -9.59 -13.79
N ARG A 7 -2.81 -8.89 -14.39
CA ARG A 7 -2.59 -7.67 -15.17
C ARG A 7 -1.84 -6.64 -14.34
N THR A 8 -0.71 -6.15 -14.83
CA THR A 8 0.03 -5.06 -14.19
C THR A 8 -0.79 -3.77 -14.27
N ILE A 9 -1.10 -3.19 -13.09
CA ILE A 9 -1.87 -1.95 -12.98
C ILE A 9 -0.96 -0.74 -12.75
N VAL A 10 0.14 -0.91 -12.02
CA VAL A 10 1.17 0.13 -11.83
C VAL A 10 2.50 -0.41 -12.32
N LYS A 11 3.22 0.40 -13.10
CA LYS A 11 4.59 0.12 -13.56
C LYS A 11 5.42 1.39 -13.43
N VAL A 12 6.56 1.28 -12.76
CA VAL A 12 7.53 2.35 -12.56
C VAL A 12 8.88 1.88 -13.06
N GLU A 13 9.54 2.68 -13.87
CA GLU A 13 10.84 2.37 -14.46
C GLU A 13 11.81 3.54 -14.27
N GLY A 14 12.91 3.28 -13.56
CA GLY A 14 14.02 4.21 -13.39
C GLY A 14 13.64 5.51 -12.69
N LEU A 15 12.69 5.51 -11.75
CA LEU A 15 12.17 6.72 -11.13
C LEU A 15 13.23 7.42 -10.28
N VAL A 16 13.52 8.68 -10.59
CA VAL A 16 14.44 9.55 -9.85
C VAL A 16 13.68 10.76 -9.34
N LYS A 17 14.01 11.17 -8.10
CA LYS A 17 13.54 12.41 -7.51
C LYS A 17 14.60 13.04 -6.64
N ASN A 18 14.86 14.32 -6.91
CA ASN A 18 15.80 15.14 -6.18
C ASN A 18 15.10 16.39 -5.65
N TYR A 19 15.59 16.94 -4.54
CA TYR A 19 15.19 18.25 -4.06
C TYR A 19 16.42 19.13 -3.91
N VAL A 20 16.31 20.39 -4.31
CA VAL A 20 17.36 21.39 -4.13
C VAL A 20 17.09 22.13 -2.81
N SER A 21 18.05 22.11 -1.91
CA SER A 21 18.01 22.83 -0.62
C SER A 21 19.26 23.72 -0.51
N GLY A 22 19.11 24.98 -0.87
CA GLY A 22 20.27 25.90 -0.97
C GLY A 22 21.23 25.45 -2.08
N GLU A 23 22.49 25.19 -1.72
CA GLU A 23 23.53 24.69 -2.64
C GLU A 23 23.58 23.14 -2.73
N GLU A 24 22.85 22.44 -1.88
CA GLU A 24 22.85 20.97 -1.82
C GLU A 24 21.69 20.37 -2.62
N THR A 25 21.97 19.24 -3.30
CA THR A 25 20.95 18.42 -3.94
C THR A 25 20.73 17.15 -3.12
N LEU A 26 19.53 17.01 -2.61
CA LEU A 26 19.09 15.83 -1.86
C LEU A 26 18.50 14.78 -2.81
N HIS A 27 19.21 13.68 -3.01
CA HIS A 27 18.77 12.57 -3.85
C HIS A 27 17.83 11.64 -3.05
N ILE A 28 16.53 11.80 -3.22
CA ILE A 28 15.50 11.07 -2.45
C ILE A 28 15.16 9.72 -3.07
N LEU A 29 14.89 9.68 -4.38
CA LEU A 29 14.64 8.44 -5.12
C LEU A 29 15.72 8.29 -6.21
N LYS A 30 16.32 7.11 -6.30
CA LYS A 30 17.56 6.89 -7.08
C LYS A 30 17.39 5.77 -8.11
N GLY A 31 16.40 5.89 -9.01
CA GLY A 31 16.19 4.90 -10.06
C GLY A 31 15.29 3.74 -9.62
N ILE A 32 14.16 4.04 -8.95
CA ILE A 32 13.22 3.01 -8.49
C ILE A 32 12.56 2.30 -9.66
N ASN A 33 12.54 0.96 -9.58
CA ASN A 33 11.72 0.09 -10.40
C ASN A 33 10.67 -0.58 -9.50
N PHE A 34 9.40 -0.53 -9.92
CA PHE A 34 8.29 -1.06 -9.12
C PHE A 34 7.15 -1.54 -10.03
N SER A 35 6.48 -2.59 -9.65
CA SER A 35 5.26 -3.04 -10.31
C SER A 35 4.23 -3.57 -9.32
N ALA A 36 2.96 -3.31 -9.63
CA ALA A 36 1.83 -3.83 -8.87
C ALA A 36 0.80 -4.46 -9.80
N GLY A 37 0.35 -5.67 -9.45
CA GLY A 37 -0.75 -6.34 -10.13
C GLY A 37 -2.11 -5.77 -9.74
N GLN A 38 -3.09 -5.88 -10.62
CA GLN A 38 -4.47 -5.50 -10.33
C GLN A 38 -5.02 -6.31 -9.14
N GLY A 39 -5.71 -5.64 -8.22
CA GLY A 39 -6.30 -6.29 -7.06
C GLY A 39 -5.28 -6.80 -6.03
N SER A 40 -4.04 -6.29 -6.05
CA SER A 40 -3.03 -6.63 -5.05
C SER A 40 -2.91 -5.57 -3.95
N ALA A 41 -2.45 -5.99 -2.77
CA ALA A 41 -2.03 -5.10 -1.70
C ALA A 41 -0.51 -5.12 -1.57
N ILE A 42 0.10 -3.95 -1.68
CA ILE A 42 1.55 -3.76 -1.57
C ILE A 42 1.84 -2.83 -0.39
N ALA A 43 2.82 -3.20 0.44
CA ALA A 43 3.35 -2.32 1.47
C ALA A 43 4.77 -1.88 1.14
N VAL A 44 5.04 -0.60 1.31
CA VAL A 44 6.37 -0.01 1.25
C VAL A 44 6.73 0.50 2.64
N SER A 45 7.66 -0.17 3.30
CA SER A 45 8.19 0.23 4.61
C SER A 45 9.49 1.01 4.43
N GLY A 46 9.99 1.60 5.51
CA GLY A 46 11.27 2.33 5.55
C GLY A 46 11.30 3.34 6.67
N GLN A 47 12.48 3.84 6.99
CA GLN A 47 12.67 4.86 8.04
C GLN A 47 11.93 6.17 7.69
N SER A 48 11.69 7.01 8.72
CA SER A 48 11.18 8.38 8.48
C SER A 48 12.17 9.14 7.58
N GLY A 49 11.66 9.91 6.63
CA GLY A 49 12.49 10.66 5.67
C GLY A 49 13.09 9.82 4.53
N SER A 50 12.83 8.52 4.43
CA SER A 50 13.40 7.68 3.36
C SER A 50 12.82 7.93 1.95
N GLY A 51 11.81 8.80 1.80
CA GLY A 51 11.18 9.12 0.51
C GLY A 51 9.85 8.39 0.23
N LYS A 52 9.26 7.68 1.22
CA LYS A 52 8.00 6.93 1.05
C LYS A 52 6.85 7.80 0.56
N SER A 53 6.60 8.92 1.22
CA SER A 53 5.54 9.87 0.82
C SER A 53 5.83 10.50 -0.54
N THR A 54 7.09 10.81 -0.86
CA THR A 54 7.51 11.29 -2.18
C THR A 54 7.19 10.26 -3.27
N PHE A 55 7.54 8.98 -3.03
CA PHE A 55 7.20 7.90 -3.96
C PHE A 55 5.68 7.78 -4.18
N LEU A 56 4.91 7.81 -3.11
CA LEU A 56 3.45 7.73 -3.16
C LEU A 56 2.83 8.96 -3.83
N ASN A 57 3.35 10.17 -3.57
CA ASN A 57 2.89 11.41 -4.21
C ASN A 57 3.12 11.39 -5.73
N ILE A 58 4.26 10.86 -6.19
CA ILE A 58 4.54 10.72 -7.62
C ILE A 58 3.59 9.69 -8.24
N LEU A 59 3.36 8.53 -7.61
CA LEU A 59 2.35 7.56 -8.09
C LEU A 59 0.96 8.17 -8.18
N GLY A 60 0.63 9.08 -7.26
CA GLY A 60 -0.65 9.77 -7.23
C GLY A 60 -0.76 10.99 -8.16
N GLY A 61 0.33 11.37 -8.83
CA GLY A 61 0.36 12.58 -9.67
C GLY A 61 0.21 13.87 -8.87
N LEU A 62 0.59 13.88 -7.59
CA LEU A 62 0.69 15.08 -6.75
C LEU A 62 2.04 15.76 -6.91
N GLU A 63 3.03 15.01 -7.38
CA GLU A 63 4.39 15.47 -7.60
C GLU A 63 4.97 14.84 -8.87
N ASN A 64 5.83 15.59 -9.58
CA ASN A 64 6.51 15.11 -10.77
C ASN A 64 7.84 14.44 -10.39
N SER A 65 8.21 13.38 -11.13
CA SER A 65 9.56 12.84 -11.11
C SER A 65 10.51 13.70 -11.93
N ASP A 66 11.81 13.63 -11.61
CA ASP A 66 12.85 14.29 -12.42
C ASP A 66 13.24 13.39 -13.60
N GLU A 67 13.30 12.06 -13.38
CA GLU A 67 13.59 11.08 -14.42
C GLU A 67 12.69 9.83 -14.25
N GLY A 68 12.70 8.97 -15.26
CA GLY A 68 11.96 7.72 -15.28
C GLY A 68 10.53 7.87 -15.77
N THR A 69 9.79 6.77 -15.71
CA THR A 69 8.39 6.72 -16.17
C THR A 69 7.49 6.02 -15.18
N VAL A 70 6.27 6.52 -15.05
CA VAL A 70 5.21 5.94 -14.22
C VAL A 70 3.98 5.69 -15.08
N TRP A 71 3.53 4.43 -15.08
CA TRP A 71 2.33 3.99 -15.77
C TRP A 71 1.32 3.48 -14.77
N VAL A 72 0.08 3.95 -14.88
CA VAL A 72 -1.05 3.47 -14.07
C VAL A 72 -2.21 3.14 -15.00
N ASN A 73 -2.65 1.90 -14.96
CA ASN A 73 -3.72 1.38 -15.82
C ASN A 73 -3.55 1.72 -17.30
N GLY A 74 -2.30 1.62 -17.81
CA GLY A 74 -1.94 1.93 -19.20
C GLY A 74 -1.76 3.43 -19.51
N ILE A 75 -1.93 4.31 -18.53
CA ILE A 75 -1.72 5.76 -18.68
C ILE A 75 -0.30 6.11 -18.22
N ASN A 76 0.51 6.71 -19.07
CA ASN A 76 1.81 7.27 -18.68
C ASN A 76 1.60 8.62 -18.00
N ILE A 77 1.60 8.64 -16.66
CA ILE A 77 1.35 9.86 -15.89
C ILE A 77 2.54 10.82 -15.91
N SER A 78 3.76 10.35 -16.14
CA SER A 78 4.97 11.20 -16.24
C SER A 78 4.93 12.14 -17.46
N ARG A 79 4.02 11.92 -18.40
CA ARG A 79 3.85 12.76 -19.60
C ARG A 79 2.63 13.65 -19.57
N LEU A 80 1.84 13.60 -18.49
CA LEU A 80 0.63 14.39 -18.35
C LEU A 80 0.98 15.81 -17.88
N GLY A 81 0.35 16.81 -18.49
CA GLY A 81 0.29 18.17 -17.93
C GLY A 81 -0.72 18.26 -16.76
N GLU A 82 -0.80 19.43 -16.10
CA GLU A 82 -1.60 19.60 -14.88
C GLU A 82 -3.09 19.22 -15.06
N SER A 83 -3.70 19.57 -16.17
CA SER A 83 -5.10 19.18 -16.47
C SER A 83 -5.27 17.66 -16.59
N GLY A 84 -4.31 16.99 -17.21
CA GLY A 84 -4.27 15.52 -17.31
C GLY A 84 -4.07 14.85 -15.94
N LEU A 85 -3.16 15.37 -15.12
CA LEU A 85 -2.93 14.90 -13.76
C LEU A 85 -4.15 15.14 -12.87
N SER A 86 -4.84 16.27 -13.01
CA SER A 86 -6.09 16.53 -12.29
C SER A 86 -7.16 15.48 -12.63
N LEU A 87 -7.35 15.17 -13.91
CA LEU A 87 -8.30 14.14 -14.36
C LEU A 87 -7.89 12.73 -13.90
N TYR A 88 -6.58 12.43 -13.92
CA TYR A 88 -6.01 11.20 -13.39
C TYR A 88 -6.33 11.03 -11.90
N ARG A 89 -6.01 12.04 -11.07
CA ARG A 89 -6.33 12.04 -9.63
C ARG A 89 -7.83 11.84 -9.39
N GLN A 90 -8.66 12.56 -10.13
CA GLN A 90 -10.11 12.50 -9.98
C GLN A 90 -10.68 11.10 -10.28
N LYS A 91 -10.19 10.42 -11.32
CA LYS A 91 -10.82 9.19 -11.85
C LYS A 91 -10.12 7.90 -11.48
N ARG A 92 -8.81 7.95 -11.19
CA ARG A 92 -7.98 6.75 -11.10
C ARG A 92 -7.38 6.53 -9.72
N VAL A 93 -7.34 7.56 -8.88
CA VAL A 93 -6.63 7.51 -7.60
C VAL A 93 -7.56 7.84 -6.45
N GLY A 94 -7.50 7.02 -5.39
CA GLY A 94 -8.02 7.36 -4.08
C GLY A 94 -6.88 7.56 -3.10
N PHE A 95 -6.89 8.68 -2.38
CA PHE A 95 -5.87 8.97 -1.37
C PHE A 95 -6.40 8.76 0.04
N VAL A 96 -5.57 8.17 0.90
CA VAL A 96 -5.77 8.08 2.34
C VAL A 96 -4.50 8.54 3.02
N PHE A 97 -4.54 9.65 3.74
CA PHE A 97 -3.38 10.24 4.41
C PHE A 97 -3.41 9.99 5.93
N GLN A 98 -2.28 10.15 6.57
CA GLN A 98 -2.13 10.12 8.03
C GLN A 98 -3.00 11.18 8.72
N PHE A 99 -2.99 12.43 8.19
CA PHE A 99 -3.95 13.45 8.53
C PHE A 99 -5.13 13.35 7.56
N HIS A 100 -6.31 13.10 8.05
CA HIS A 100 -7.50 12.74 7.26
C HIS A 100 -7.88 13.76 6.18
N TYR A 101 -7.45 15.04 6.33
CA TYR A 101 -7.79 16.18 5.47
C TYR A 101 -9.28 16.26 5.14
N LEU A 102 -10.14 16.04 6.17
CA LEU A 102 -11.55 16.28 6.03
C LEU A 102 -11.85 17.77 6.07
N LEU A 103 -12.79 18.19 5.26
CA LEU A 103 -13.31 19.56 5.24
C LEU A 103 -14.12 19.77 6.52
N LYS A 104 -13.70 20.70 7.36
CA LYS A 104 -14.22 20.89 8.73
C LYS A 104 -15.68 21.34 8.76
N ASP A 105 -16.08 22.11 7.75
CA ASP A 105 -17.41 22.69 7.61
C ASP A 105 -18.39 21.79 6.85
N PHE A 106 -17.98 20.56 6.55
CA PHE A 106 -18.76 19.56 5.83
C PHE A 106 -18.95 18.33 6.71
N THR A 107 -20.16 17.79 6.70
CA THR A 107 -20.49 16.53 7.37
C THR A 107 -19.71 15.34 6.81
N ALA A 108 -19.75 14.19 7.47
CA ALA A 108 -19.15 12.95 6.95
C ALA A 108 -19.72 12.59 5.56
N LEU A 109 -21.03 12.70 5.39
CA LEU A 109 -21.69 12.47 4.10
C LEU A 109 -21.17 13.41 3.02
N GLU A 110 -21.08 14.71 3.31
CA GLU A 110 -20.62 15.73 2.35
C GLU A 110 -19.15 15.56 2.00
N ASN A 111 -18.29 15.24 2.98
CA ASN A 111 -16.89 14.93 2.71
C ASN A 111 -16.72 13.76 1.73
N VAL A 112 -17.55 12.72 1.83
CA VAL A 112 -17.47 11.55 0.95
C VAL A 112 -18.10 11.82 -0.41
N MET A 113 -19.24 12.52 -0.48
CA MET A 113 -19.94 12.76 -1.74
C MET A 113 -19.26 13.79 -2.65
N LEU A 114 -18.55 14.76 -2.05
CA LEU A 114 -18.04 15.93 -2.76
C LEU A 114 -17.16 15.59 -3.95
N PRO A 115 -16.17 14.67 -3.89
CA PRO A 115 -15.35 14.33 -5.07
C PRO A 115 -16.18 13.75 -6.23
N ALA A 116 -17.24 12.98 -5.94
CA ALA A 116 -18.12 12.44 -6.97
C ALA A 116 -18.99 13.56 -7.60
N TYR A 117 -19.52 14.45 -6.78
CA TYR A 117 -20.27 15.59 -7.26
C TYR A 117 -19.41 16.53 -8.14
N MET A 118 -18.18 16.82 -7.71
CA MET A 118 -17.23 17.62 -8.49
C MET A 118 -16.77 16.93 -9.78
N SER A 119 -16.85 15.59 -9.86
CA SER A 119 -16.58 14.86 -11.10
C SER A 119 -17.72 14.87 -12.12
N GLY A 120 -18.82 15.59 -11.81
CA GLY A 120 -19.99 15.73 -12.69
C GLY A 120 -21.14 14.75 -12.38
N MET A 121 -21.03 13.94 -11.32
CA MET A 121 -22.13 13.07 -10.88
C MET A 121 -23.31 13.93 -10.37
N LYS A 122 -24.55 13.53 -10.66
CA LYS A 122 -25.72 14.23 -10.11
C LYS A 122 -25.73 14.17 -8.59
N LYS A 123 -26.10 15.27 -7.93
CA LYS A 123 -26.06 15.39 -6.45
C LYS A 123 -26.77 14.22 -5.76
N LYS A 124 -27.95 13.80 -6.23
CA LYS A 124 -28.71 12.69 -5.66
C LYS A 124 -27.94 11.37 -5.75
N GLU A 125 -27.30 11.10 -6.88
CA GLU A 125 -26.50 9.89 -7.09
C GLU A 125 -25.23 9.89 -6.21
N ALA A 126 -24.56 11.04 -6.10
CA ALA A 126 -23.39 11.22 -5.24
C ALA A 126 -23.73 10.98 -3.75
N ILE A 127 -24.88 11.47 -3.30
CA ILE A 127 -25.39 11.24 -1.93
C ILE A 127 -25.62 9.76 -1.68
N GLU A 128 -26.36 9.06 -2.55
CA GLU A 128 -26.67 7.64 -2.35
C GLU A 128 -25.40 6.78 -2.38
N LYS A 129 -24.46 7.09 -3.27
CA LYS A 129 -23.16 6.42 -3.31
C LYS A 129 -22.36 6.65 -2.03
N ALA A 130 -22.31 7.87 -1.53
CA ALA A 130 -21.62 8.22 -0.29
C ALA A 130 -22.24 7.53 0.93
N LYS A 131 -23.59 7.44 1.01
CA LYS A 131 -24.28 6.69 2.06
C LYS A 131 -23.90 5.21 2.06
N GLY A 132 -23.86 4.58 0.88
CA GLY A 132 -23.42 3.19 0.74
C GLY A 132 -22.01 2.98 1.27
N LEU A 133 -21.05 3.82 0.82
CA LEU A 133 -19.67 3.74 1.27
C LEU A 133 -19.50 3.99 2.78
N LEU A 134 -20.26 4.95 3.35
CA LEU A 134 -20.25 5.17 4.80
C LEU A 134 -20.86 4.02 5.58
N SER A 135 -21.86 3.34 5.03
CA SER A 135 -22.38 2.09 5.58
C SER A 135 -21.33 0.97 5.58
N ASP A 136 -20.59 0.81 4.46
CA ASP A 136 -19.54 -0.20 4.32
C ASP A 136 -18.40 -0.04 5.35
N VAL A 137 -18.13 1.21 5.76
CA VAL A 137 -17.14 1.53 6.80
C VAL A 137 -17.75 1.66 8.21
N ARG A 138 -19.02 1.22 8.41
CA ARG A 138 -19.75 1.23 9.68
C ARG A 138 -19.93 2.64 10.26
N LEU A 139 -20.29 3.61 9.41
CA LEU A 139 -20.53 5.01 9.80
C LEU A 139 -21.87 5.55 9.31
N TYR A 140 -22.86 4.67 9.04
CA TYR A 140 -24.19 5.10 8.61
C TYR A 140 -24.86 6.03 9.63
N GLU A 141 -24.72 5.76 10.93
CA GLU A 141 -25.25 6.59 12.00
C GLU A 141 -24.48 7.93 12.18
N ARG A 142 -23.41 8.14 11.45
CA ARG A 142 -22.56 9.32 11.52
C ARG A 142 -22.65 10.24 10.29
N LEU A 143 -23.59 10.00 9.37
CA LEU A 143 -23.74 10.73 8.12
C LEU A 143 -23.76 12.25 8.30
N SER A 144 -24.48 12.76 9.31
CA SER A 144 -24.66 14.20 9.59
C SER A 144 -23.61 14.77 10.54
N HIS A 145 -22.68 13.98 11.07
CA HIS A 145 -21.66 14.45 11.99
C HIS A 145 -20.55 15.21 11.26
N TYR A 146 -20.09 16.29 11.86
CA TYR A 146 -18.92 17.05 11.43
C TYR A 146 -17.63 16.36 11.91
N PRO A 147 -16.47 16.62 11.27
CA PRO A 147 -15.20 16.03 11.69
C PRO A 147 -14.83 16.26 13.14
N SER A 148 -15.26 17.37 13.75
CA SER A 148 -15.04 17.67 15.17
C SER A 148 -15.82 16.75 16.13
N GLU A 149 -16.90 16.13 15.65
CA GLU A 149 -17.77 15.23 16.42
C GLU A 149 -17.37 13.75 16.25
N LEU A 150 -16.38 13.46 15.41
CA LEU A 150 -15.90 12.13 15.09
C LEU A 150 -14.59 11.82 15.83
N SER A 151 -14.46 10.59 16.30
CA SER A 151 -13.18 10.08 16.81
C SER A 151 -12.10 10.02 15.69
N GLY A 152 -10.82 9.88 16.05
CA GLY A 152 -9.73 9.74 15.09
C GLY A 152 -9.94 8.58 14.13
N GLY A 153 -10.35 7.42 14.63
CA GLY A 153 -10.64 6.25 13.81
C GLY A 153 -11.87 6.43 12.92
N GLU A 154 -12.93 7.13 13.40
CA GLU A 154 -14.09 7.46 12.55
C GLU A 154 -13.70 8.41 11.42
N ARG A 155 -12.92 9.47 11.70
CA ARG A 155 -12.40 10.37 10.67
C ARG A 155 -11.61 9.63 9.60
N GLN A 156 -10.76 8.69 10.02
CA GLN A 156 -9.97 7.88 9.07
C GLN A 156 -10.85 6.99 8.21
N ARG A 157 -11.89 6.37 8.78
CA ARG A 157 -12.85 5.58 8.00
C ARG A 157 -13.65 6.45 7.02
N VAL A 158 -14.00 7.69 7.37
CA VAL A 158 -14.58 8.66 6.42
C VAL A 158 -13.60 8.95 5.27
N ALA A 159 -12.30 9.13 5.57
CA ALA A 159 -11.28 9.36 4.54
C ALA A 159 -11.12 8.14 3.61
N VAL A 160 -11.20 6.91 4.13
CA VAL A 160 -11.22 5.68 3.31
C VAL A 160 -12.47 5.64 2.43
N ALA A 161 -13.66 5.90 2.96
CA ALA A 161 -14.89 5.97 2.17
C ALA A 161 -14.80 7.04 1.07
N ARG A 162 -14.28 8.23 1.39
CA ARG A 162 -14.03 9.30 0.42
C ARG A 162 -13.10 8.87 -0.71
N SER A 163 -12.03 8.15 -0.39
CA SER A 163 -11.07 7.67 -1.39
C SER A 163 -11.70 6.74 -2.43
N MET A 164 -12.79 6.06 -2.09
CA MET A 164 -13.47 5.07 -2.92
C MET A 164 -14.60 5.65 -3.80
N VAL A 165 -15.06 6.89 -3.54
CA VAL A 165 -16.30 7.40 -4.12
C VAL A 165 -16.27 7.51 -5.66
N ASN A 166 -15.12 7.78 -6.26
CA ASN A 166 -14.96 7.82 -7.72
C ASN A 166 -14.60 6.47 -8.35
N ASN A 167 -14.68 5.38 -7.59
CA ASN A 167 -14.35 4.02 -8.03
C ASN A 167 -12.93 3.93 -8.64
N PRO A 168 -11.87 4.39 -7.94
CA PRO A 168 -10.52 4.48 -8.49
C PRO A 168 -9.93 3.11 -8.84
N ASP A 169 -8.87 3.11 -9.65
CA ASP A 169 -8.10 1.90 -9.97
C ASP A 169 -7.14 1.53 -8.83
N ILE A 170 -6.55 2.56 -8.22
CA ILE A 170 -5.57 2.41 -7.14
C ILE A 170 -5.95 3.24 -5.91
N ILE A 171 -5.65 2.70 -4.74
CA ILE A 171 -5.72 3.40 -3.46
C ILE A 171 -4.29 3.58 -2.96
N LEU A 172 -3.92 4.82 -2.68
CA LEU A 172 -2.63 5.22 -2.16
C LEU A 172 -2.79 5.67 -0.71
N ALA A 173 -2.18 4.95 0.22
CA ALA A 173 -2.32 5.20 1.66
C ALA A 173 -0.97 5.59 2.27
N ASP A 174 -0.86 6.83 2.77
CA ASP A 174 0.33 7.35 3.43
C ASP A 174 0.13 7.34 4.94
N GLU A 175 0.86 6.47 5.65
CA GLU A 175 0.81 6.28 7.11
C GLU A 175 -0.63 6.25 7.66
N PRO A 176 -1.54 5.45 7.09
CA PRO A 176 -2.99 5.60 7.33
C PRO A 176 -3.43 5.29 8.75
N THR A 177 -2.54 4.77 9.58
CA THR A 177 -2.81 4.38 10.98
C THR A 177 -1.93 5.13 11.98
N GLY A 178 -1.03 5.99 11.53
CA GLY A 178 0.03 6.58 12.36
C GLY A 178 -0.44 7.45 13.53
N ASN A 179 -1.67 7.97 13.48
CA ASN A 179 -2.25 8.84 14.52
C ASN A 179 -3.40 8.16 15.29
N LEU A 180 -3.52 6.84 15.21
CA LEU A 180 -4.61 6.08 15.81
C LEU A 180 -4.12 5.21 16.97
N ASP A 181 -5.01 4.97 17.94
CA ASP A 181 -4.79 3.93 18.93
C ASP A 181 -4.78 2.53 18.29
N ALA A 182 -4.31 1.53 19.03
CA ALA A 182 -4.12 0.17 18.52
C ALA A 182 -5.41 -0.46 17.96
N GLN A 183 -6.56 -0.21 18.60
CA GLN A 183 -7.85 -0.78 18.18
C GLN A 183 -8.33 -0.14 16.88
N ASN A 184 -8.30 1.18 16.76
CA ASN A 184 -8.68 1.89 15.55
C ASN A 184 -7.68 1.63 14.41
N SER A 185 -6.37 1.53 14.71
CA SER A 185 -5.33 1.13 13.75
C SER A 185 -5.64 -0.23 13.14
N ALA A 186 -5.97 -1.24 13.96
CA ALA A 186 -6.31 -2.58 13.48
C ALA A 186 -7.55 -2.57 12.58
N MET A 187 -8.61 -1.82 12.95
CA MET A 187 -9.84 -1.70 12.16
C MET A 187 -9.60 -1.00 10.81
N VAL A 188 -8.84 0.09 10.79
CA VAL A 188 -8.53 0.82 9.55
C VAL A 188 -7.63 -0.01 8.64
N ALA A 189 -6.63 -0.70 9.21
CA ALA A 189 -5.80 -1.62 8.44
C ALA A 189 -6.62 -2.77 7.83
N GLU A 190 -7.51 -3.42 8.61
CA GLU A 190 -8.42 -4.46 8.10
C GLU A 190 -9.27 -3.95 6.94
N LEU A 191 -9.85 -2.76 7.09
CA LEU A 191 -10.65 -2.12 6.04
C LEU A 191 -9.83 -1.91 4.77
N LEU A 192 -8.63 -1.28 4.86
CA LEU A 192 -7.77 -1.02 3.71
C LEU A 192 -7.35 -2.31 3.00
N PHE A 193 -6.87 -3.31 3.75
CA PHE A 193 -6.44 -4.58 3.17
C PHE A 193 -7.59 -5.47 2.66
N SER A 194 -8.85 -5.14 2.96
CA SER A 194 -10.02 -5.78 2.35
C SER A 194 -10.39 -5.19 0.98
N LEU A 195 -9.87 -4.01 0.61
CA LEU A 195 -10.22 -3.34 -0.66
C LEU A 195 -9.87 -4.16 -1.91
N PRO A 196 -8.72 -4.86 -1.98
CA PRO A 196 -8.40 -5.74 -3.10
C PRO A 196 -9.43 -6.83 -3.31
N GLU A 197 -9.80 -7.55 -2.27
CA GLU A 197 -10.73 -8.69 -2.36
C GLU A 197 -12.18 -8.25 -2.61
N LYS A 198 -12.66 -7.25 -1.86
CA LYS A 198 -14.07 -6.83 -1.91
C LYS A 198 -14.41 -5.99 -3.12
N TRP A 199 -13.49 -5.15 -3.60
CA TRP A 199 -13.75 -4.18 -4.68
C TRP A 199 -12.75 -4.25 -5.84
N GLY A 200 -11.83 -5.23 -5.84
CA GLY A 200 -10.84 -5.41 -6.91
C GLY A 200 -9.85 -4.23 -7.04
N LYS A 201 -9.66 -3.46 -5.96
CA LYS A 201 -8.77 -2.29 -5.98
C LYS A 201 -7.33 -2.69 -5.72
N THR A 202 -6.39 -1.97 -6.34
CA THR A 202 -4.98 -2.14 -5.99
C THR A 202 -4.62 -1.18 -4.87
N LEU A 203 -4.08 -1.69 -3.77
CA LEU A 203 -3.66 -0.91 -2.62
C LEU A 203 -2.13 -0.78 -2.60
N VAL A 204 -1.64 0.45 -2.51
CA VAL A 204 -0.23 0.74 -2.16
C VAL A 204 -0.25 1.51 -0.83
N VAL A 205 0.26 0.89 0.22
CA VAL A 205 0.39 1.53 1.53
C VAL A 205 1.85 1.79 1.85
N VAL A 206 2.18 3.01 2.25
CA VAL A 206 3.48 3.33 2.82
C VAL A 206 3.33 3.49 4.33
N THR A 207 4.21 2.86 5.09
CA THR A 207 4.15 2.88 6.56
C THR A 207 5.48 2.49 7.19
N HIS A 208 5.74 3.00 8.39
CA HIS A 208 6.81 2.52 9.25
C HIS A 208 6.34 1.43 10.24
N ASP A 209 5.02 1.20 10.32
CA ASP A 209 4.44 0.15 11.17
C ASP A 209 4.54 -1.22 10.47
N GLU A 210 5.45 -2.06 10.99
CA GLU A 210 5.66 -3.42 10.50
C GLU A 210 4.41 -4.31 10.67
N THR A 211 3.54 -4.05 11.65
CA THR A 211 2.32 -4.85 11.87
C THR A 211 1.32 -4.61 10.76
N VAL A 212 1.24 -3.39 10.27
CA VAL A 212 0.44 -3.00 9.11
C VAL A 212 1.08 -3.53 7.82
N ALA A 213 2.39 -3.34 7.64
CA ALA A 213 3.12 -3.79 6.45
C ALA A 213 3.03 -5.32 6.24
N LYS A 214 3.06 -6.11 7.32
CA LYS A 214 2.95 -7.59 7.28
C LYS A 214 1.60 -8.11 6.75
N ARG A 215 0.57 -7.27 6.67
CA ARG A 215 -0.73 -7.64 6.06
C ARG A 215 -0.67 -7.69 4.54
N ALA A 216 0.29 -7.00 3.91
CA ALA A 216 0.45 -6.99 2.47
C ALA A 216 1.02 -8.32 1.93
N ALA A 217 0.52 -8.73 0.76
CA ALA A 217 1.03 -9.90 0.05
C ALA A 217 2.45 -9.65 -0.51
N VAL A 218 2.72 -8.43 -0.94
CA VAL A 218 4.02 -7.98 -1.49
C VAL A 218 4.54 -6.85 -0.62
N ARG A 219 5.81 -6.93 -0.25
CA ARG A 219 6.44 -5.94 0.63
C ARG A 219 7.76 -5.46 0.06
N TYR A 220 7.98 -4.17 0.18
CA TYR A 220 9.26 -3.52 -0.14
C TYR A 220 9.77 -2.74 1.06
N ASN A 221 11.09 -2.54 1.12
CA ASN A 221 11.73 -1.56 2.00
C ASN A 221 12.31 -0.45 1.13
N LEU A 222 11.96 0.81 1.44
CA LEU A 222 12.59 1.97 0.81
C LEU A 222 13.79 2.39 1.65
N GLU A 223 14.97 2.13 1.13
CA GLU A 223 16.23 2.37 1.81
C GLU A 223 17.23 2.98 0.85
N ASN A 224 17.93 4.03 1.28
CA ASN A 224 18.92 4.75 0.47
C ASN A 224 18.42 5.22 -0.91
N GLY A 225 17.12 5.49 -1.03
CA GLY A 225 16.47 5.90 -2.27
C GLY A 225 16.12 4.76 -3.23
N LEU A 226 16.23 3.50 -2.81
CA LEU A 226 15.93 2.31 -3.60
C LEU A 226 14.83 1.46 -2.94
N LEU A 227 13.98 0.83 -3.75
CA LEU A 227 13.02 -0.17 -3.27
C LEU A 227 13.65 -1.57 -3.30
N VAL A 228 13.81 -2.14 -2.11
CA VAL A 228 14.32 -3.50 -1.93
C VAL A 228 13.15 -4.43 -1.57
N PRO A 229 12.91 -5.52 -2.32
CA PRO A 229 11.89 -6.49 -1.95
C PRO A 229 12.16 -7.06 -0.54
N LYS A 230 11.13 -7.10 0.31
CA LYS A 230 11.17 -7.85 1.56
C LYS A 230 10.61 -9.24 1.31
N GLU A 231 11.44 -10.27 1.46
CA GLU A 231 10.97 -11.65 1.44
C GLU A 231 9.88 -11.86 2.49
N LYS A 232 8.85 -12.66 2.15
CA LYS A 232 7.93 -13.17 3.17
C LYS A 232 8.80 -13.90 4.20
N GLU A 233 8.73 -13.49 5.47
CA GLU A 233 9.20 -14.33 6.55
C GLU A 233 8.45 -15.66 6.42
N THR A 234 9.04 -16.63 5.76
CA THR A 234 8.60 -18.02 5.87
C THR A 234 8.64 -18.29 7.36
N ARG A 235 7.48 -18.58 7.98
CA ARG A 235 7.44 -19.06 9.36
C ARG A 235 8.53 -20.10 9.42
N ARG A 236 9.64 -19.77 10.08
CA ARG A 236 10.70 -20.73 10.35
C ARG A 236 10.01 -21.83 11.11
N ASN A 237 9.76 -22.95 10.44
CA ASN A 237 9.33 -24.15 11.11
C ASN A 237 10.51 -24.54 12.01
N PRO A 238 10.42 -24.40 13.33
CA PRO A 238 11.54 -24.68 14.23
C PRO A 238 12.05 -26.12 14.04
N ALA A 239 11.25 -27.03 13.51
CA ALA A 239 11.63 -28.39 13.17
C ALA A 239 12.69 -28.48 12.06
N ARG A 240 12.84 -27.50 11.15
CA ARG A 240 13.91 -27.57 10.12
C ARG A 240 15.30 -27.19 10.64
N HIS A 241 15.39 -26.44 11.73
CA HIS A 241 16.70 -26.09 12.31
C HIS A 241 17.31 -27.23 13.14
N PHE A 242 16.48 -28.17 13.60
CA PHE A 242 16.97 -29.37 14.32
C PHE A 242 17.40 -30.50 13.38
N LEU A 243 16.93 -30.54 12.14
CA LEU A 243 17.24 -31.65 11.21
C LEU A 243 18.50 -31.41 10.36
N LEU A 244 18.95 -30.17 10.15
CA LEU A 244 20.14 -29.89 9.34
C LEU A 244 21.47 -30.35 10.02
N PRO A 245 21.72 -30.14 11.34
CA PRO A 245 22.87 -30.66 11.99
C PRO A 245 22.86 -32.20 12.05
N PHE A 246 21.67 -32.80 12.21
CA PHE A 246 21.52 -34.26 12.31
C PHE A 246 21.74 -34.96 10.96
N ALA A 247 21.28 -34.39 9.87
CA ALA A 247 21.47 -34.93 8.52
C ALA A 247 22.95 -34.85 8.07
N ILE A 248 23.65 -33.78 8.40
CA ILE A 248 25.09 -33.62 8.10
C ILE A 248 25.91 -34.57 8.95
N PHE A 249 25.65 -34.65 10.23
CA PHE A 249 26.32 -35.59 11.13
C PHE A 249 26.12 -37.05 10.71
N TRP A 250 24.92 -37.42 10.28
CA TRP A 250 24.62 -38.79 9.82
C TRP A 250 25.25 -39.12 8.47
N ALA A 251 25.36 -38.14 7.56
CA ALA A 251 26.06 -38.30 6.28
C ALA A 251 27.58 -38.49 6.46
N GLU A 252 28.19 -37.81 7.41
CA GLU A 252 29.61 -37.99 7.78
C GLU A 252 29.88 -39.36 8.44
N GLN A 253 29.01 -39.81 9.31
CA GLN A 253 29.11 -41.15 9.91
C GLN A 253 29.00 -42.26 8.85
N LYS A 254 28.12 -42.15 7.88
CA LYS A 254 28.02 -43.06 6.73
C LYS A 254 29.30 -43.07 5.88
N ARG A 255 29.90 -41.93 5.62
CA ARG A 255 31.16 -41.83 4.88
C ARG A 255 32.33 -42.48 5.63
N ALA A 256 32.41 -42.30 6.94
CA ALA A 256 33.43 -42.90 7.77
C ALA A 256 33.28 -44.44 7.84
N ALA A 257 32.06 -44.96 7.94
CA ALA A 257 31.80 -46.40 7.94
C ALA A 257 32.21 -47.10 6.62
N VAL A 258 31.94 -46.44 5.49
CA VAL A 258 32.33 -46.95 4.15
C VAL A 258 33.86 -46.98 3.98
N ILE A 259 34.58 -46.00 4.54
CA ILE A 259 36.05 -45.90 4.44
C ILE A 259 36.72 -46.99 5.36
N LEU A 260 36.09 -47.34 6.48
CA LEU A 260 36.62 -48.30 7.47
C LEU A 260 36.10 -49.73 7.28
N GLY A 261 35.28 -50.00 6.23
CA GLY A 261 34.79 -51.36 5.93
C GLY A 261 33.78 -51.93 6.93
N GLY A 262 33.15 -51.07 7.74
CA GLY A 262 32.16 -51.48 8.74
C GLY A 262 30.70 -51.29 8.25
N PRO A 263 29.73 -51.97 8.90
CA PRO A 263 28.31 -51.79 8.56
C PRO A 263 27.83 -50.39 8.97
N PRO A 264 26.89 -49.78 8.20
CA PRO A 264 26.36 -48.44 8.53
C PRO A 264 25.55 -48.49 9.84
N PRO A 265 25.58 -47.42 10.65
CA PRO A 265 24.79 -47.35 11.87
C PRO A 265 23.31 -47.45 11.61
N ALA A 266 22.57 -48.16 12.46
CA ALA A 266 21.10 -48.24 12.40
C ALA A 266 20.46 -46.88 12.71
N LEU A 267 19.34 -46.59 12.06
CA LEU A 267 18.51 -45.42 12.38
C LEU A 267 17.89 -45.59 13.77
N PRO A 268 17.88 -44.54 14.61
CA PRO A 268 17.19 -44.57 15.90
C PRO A 268 15.68 -44.61 15.74
#